data_f0c48e96888e0ef50dc48c683ac0de20
#
_entry.id   f0c48e96888e0ef50dc48c683ac0de20
#
_cell.length_a   1.000
_cell.length_b   1.000
_cell.length_c   1.000
_cell.angle_alpha   90.00
_cell.angle_beta   90.00
_cell.angle_gamma   90.00
#
_symmetry.space_group_name_H-M   'P 1'
#
loop_
_entity.id
_entity.type
_entity.pdbx_description
1 polymer ?
#
loop_
_entity_poly.entity_id
_entity_poly.type
_entity_poly.pdbx_seq_one_letter_code
_entity_poly.pdbx_strand_id
1 'polypeptide(L)'
;HGSFDLEVKNVYIKIDLKLGNDASGKPTVSTSACSTRISSVHVHFSGKFGYVASLQRTGDPTLAQWKGGGGCQVCDSVVSSVNGDLQRYLQTLPVTAKIDAKAGIDYSLVAPPAATEQTLDVDLKGEFFSLAHRGAVPFQPPALALPPDHDRMVYFGASSYFFNTAGFAYHAAGALVFEITDSMIPKGVEFHLNTSTFAAFIPQLDKMYPNMLMKLRLSAPSAPFLSITPGGISLQPVADIQAYAILPNTSLAPLFLLSLTGNVSATIDVKSGHIVGKLSVGRMKLSLKHSDVGTFQVRMLQSIMNVYASSILLPRVNERLTEGFPLPLPDKIQLSNILVQFHHNFLLLGADVHYTPRERR
;
A
#
# COMPACT_ATOMS: atom_id res chain seq x y z
N HIS A 1 46.79 -44.70 -4.75
CA HIS A 1 45.79 -43.69 -4.42
C HIS A 1 46.51 -42.43 -3.97
N GLY A 2 46.32 -41.34 -4.70
CA GLY A 2 46.78 -40.00 -4.35
C GLY A 2 45.57 -39.08 -4.30
N SER A 3 45.65 -38.00 -3.48
CA SER A 3 44.70 -36.91 -3.47
C SER A 3 45.36 -35.64 -3.96
N PHE A 4 44.57 -34.72 -4.45
CA PHE A 4 45.02 -33.38 -4.78
C PHE A 4 44.10 -32.36 -4.12
N ASP A 5 44.68 -31.30 -3.66
CA ASP A 5 43.97 -30.15 -3.11
C ASP A 5 44.19 -28.97 -4.08
N LEU A 6 43.08 -28.35 -4.44
CA LEU A 6 43.08 -27.16 -5.30
C LEU A 6 42.77 -25.93 -4.45
N GLU A 7 43.74 -25.02 -4.37
CA GLU A 7 43.55 -23.75 -3.69
C GLU A 7 43.50 -22.62 -4.73
N VAL A 8 42.39 -21.88 -4.75
CA VAL A 8 42.22 -20.74 -5.63
C VAL A 8 42.14 -19.46 -4.79
N LYS A 9 42.97 -18.50 -5.10
CA LYS A 9 43.05 -17.22 -4.36
C LYS A 9 42.68 -16.05 -5.26
N ASN A 10 42.07 -15.02 -4.62
CA ASN A 10 41.75 -13.75 -5.22
C ASN A 10 40.87 -13.93 -6.49
N VAL A 11 39.71 -14.50 -6.34
CA VAL A 11 38.67 -14.61 -7.38
C VAL A 11 37.88 -13.32 -7.41
N TYR A 12 37.90 -12.62 -8.53
CA TYR A 12 37.08 -11.44 -8.79
C TYR A 12 36.03 -11.81 -9.83
N ILE A 13 34.78 -11.50 -9.52
CA ILE A 13 33.66 -11.67 -10.42
C ILE A 13 33.02 -10.31 -10.65
N LYS A 14 32.88 -9.91 -11.91
CA LYS A 14 32.11 -8.74 -12.30
C LYS A 14 30.92 -9.20 -13.13
N ILE A 15 29.73 -8.80 -12.71
CA ILE A 15 28.47 -9.06 -13.37
C ILE A 15 27.80 -7.73 -13.69
N ASP A 16 27.34 -7.58 -14.94
CA ASP A 16 26.46 -6.50 -15.34
C ASP A 16 25.04 -7.08 -15.54
N LEU A 17 24.10 -6.60 -14.75
CA LEU A 17 22.71 -7.03 -14.79
C LEU A 17 21.88 -6.00 -15.55
N LYS A 18 20.98 -6.47 -16.40
CA LYS A 18 19.94 -5.67 -17.01
C LYS A 18 18.64 -5.90 -16.29
N LEU A 19 18.11 -4.84 -15.67
CA LEU A 19 16.80 -4.83 -15.02
C LEU A 19 15.74 -4.31 -15.98
N GLY A 20 14.54 -4.87 -15.91
CA GLY A 20 13.44 -4.49 -16.78
C GLY A 20 12.10 -4.88 -16.17
N ASN A 21 11.08 -4.77 -16.98
CA ASN A 21 9.73 -5.25 -16.68
C ASN A 21 9.13 -5.91 -17.91
N ASP A 22 8.26 -6.88 -17.70
CA ASP A 22 7.49 -7.50 -18.79
C ASP A 22 6.19 -6.73 -19.06
N ALA A 23 5.40 -7.21 -20.02
CA ALA A 23 4.13 -6.60 -20.40
C ALA A 23 3.08 -6.59 -19.27
N SER A 24 3.21 -7.48 -18.28
CA SER A 24 2.34 -7.53 -17.10
C SER A 24 2.82 -6.64 -15.95
N GLY A 25 3.96 -5.95 -16.12
CA GLY A 25 4.57 -5.11 -15.09
C GLY A 25 5.33 -5.90 -14.03
N LYS A 26 5.68 -7.18 -14.28
CA LYS A 26 6.54 -7.95 -13.39
C LYS A 26 8.00 -7.62 -13.65
N PRO A 27 8.85 -7.57 -12.59
CA PRO A 27 10.26 -7.29 -12.75
C PRO A 27 10.96 -8.42 -13.53
N THR A 28 11.91 -8.03 -14.36
CA THR A 28 12.77 -8.94 -15.12
C THR A 28 14.24 -8.64 -14.84
N VAL A 29 15.07 -9.68 -14.89
CA VAL A 29 16.51 -9.57 -14.76
C VAL A 29 17.18 -10.47 -15.77
N SER A 30 18.24 -9.99 -16.39
CA SER A 30 19.13 -10.78 -17.25
C SER A 30 20.57 -10.35 -17.05
N THR A 31 21.52 -11.23 -17.35
CA THR A 31 22.94 -10.89 -17.36
C THR A 31 23.31 -10.32 -18.71
N SER A 32 23.84 -9.10 -18.74
CA SER A 32 24.34 -8.45 -19.96
C SER A 32 25.83 -8.72 -20.19
N ALA A 33 26.61 -8.87 -19.12
CA ALA A 33 28.01 -9.26 -19.18
C ALA A 33 28.45 -9.96 -17.90
N CYS A 34 29.40 -10.86 -18.01
CA CYS A 34 30.08 -11.48 -16.88
C CYS A 34 31.55 -11.66 -17.19
N SER A 35 32.40 -11.30 -16.27
CA SER A 35 33.85 -11.52 -16.36
C SER A 35 34.38 -12.00 -15.01
N THR A 36 35.39 -12.86 -15.08
CA THR A 36 36.08 -13.36 -13.89
C THR A 36 37.55 -13.17 -14.03
N ARG A 37 38.24 -12.91 -12.92
CA ARG A 37 39.68 -12.88 -12.83
C ARG A 37 40.13 -13.67 -11.61
N ILE A 38 41.03 -14.65 -11.83
CA ILE A 38 41.63 -15.47 -10.80
C ILE A 38 43.11 -15.08 -10.72
N SER A 39 43.59 -14.63 -9.56
CA SER A 39 44.98 -14.17 -9.39
C SER A 39 45.96 -15.34 -9.25
N SER A 40 45.59 -16.39 -8.51
CA SER A 40 46.48 -17.55 -8.34
C SER A 40 45.67 -18.84 -8.16
N VAL A 41 46.24 -19.91 -8.68
CA VAL A 41 45.74 -21.29 -8.52
C VAL A 41 46.96 -22.10 -8.02
N HIS A 42 46.77 -22.78 -6.88
CA HIS A 42 47.74 -23.69 -6.29
C HIS A 42 47.19 -25.09 -6.27
N VAL A 43 47.94 -26.05 -6.78
CA VAL A 43 47.57 -27.47 -6.76
C VAL A 43 48.59 -28.20 -5.90
N HIS A 44 48.10 -28.81 -4.82
CA HIS A 44 48.90 -29.67 -3.93
C HIS A 44 48.56 -31.11 -4.19
N PHE A 45 49.55 -31.92 -4.52
CA PHE A 45 49.40 -33.34 -4.66
C PHE A 45 49.97 -34.03 -3.43
N SER A 46 49.20 -34.97 -2.86
CA SER A 46 49.63 -35.82 -1.73
C SER A 46 49.51 -37.29 -2.10
N GLY A 47 50.55 -38.08 -1.85
CA GLY A 47 50.55 -39.52 -2.15
C GLY A 47 51.95 -40.14 -2.00
N LYS A 48 52.04 -41.49 -2.17
CA LYS A 48 53.27 -42.26 -1.96
C LYS A 48 54.47 -41.92 -2.88
N PHE A 49 54.31 -41.02 -3.83
CA PHE A 49 55.39 -40.48 -4.66
C PHE A 49 55.63 -39.06 -4.21
N GLY A 50 56.68 -38.86 -3.40
CA GLY A 50 57.03 -37.59 -2.77
C GLY A 50 57.55 -36.49 -3.75
N TYR A 51 56.75 -36.14 -4.72
CA TYR A 51 56.96 -34.95 -5.54
C TYR A 51 55.89 -33.91 -5.15
N VAL A 52 56.33 -32.96 -4.36
CA VAL A 52 55.60 -31.69 -4.23
C VAL A 52 55.88 -30.88 -5.47
N ALA A 53 55.09 -31.04 -6.51
CA ALA A 53 55.10 -30.14 -7.66
C ALA A 53 54.26 -28.91 -7.32
N SER A 54 54.90 -27.91 -6.75
CA SER A 54 54.33 -26.55 -6.71
C SER A 54 54.33 -26.00 -8.13
N LEU A 55 53.20 -25.99 -8.80
CA LEU A 55 53.01 -25.31 -10.09
C LEU A 55 52.90 -23.79 -9.88
N GLN A 56 54.00 -23.18 -9.48
CA GLN A 56 54.14 -21.76 -9.36
C GLN A 56 55.05 -21.22 -10.51
N ARG A 57 54.63 -21.48 -11.74
CA ARG A 57 55.29 -20.86 -12.91
C ARG A 57 54.29 -19.96 -13.63
N THR A 58 54.60 -18.66 -13.57
CA THR A 58 54.06 -17.66 -14.48
C THR A 58 54.52 -18.01 -15.89
N GLY A 59 53.63 -18.64 -16.67
CA GLY A 59 53.93 -19.01 -18.07
C GLY A 59 53.57 -20.43 -18.52
N ASP A 60 53.01 -21.27 -17.66
CA ASP A 60 52.59 -22.60 -18.04
C ASP A 60 51.25 -22.55 -18.83
N PRO A 61 51.20 -23.07 -20.07
CA PRO A 61 50.01 -23.05 -20.89
C PRO A 61 48.81 -23.80 -20.27
N THR A 62 49.08 -24.81 -19.42
CA THR A 62 48.04 -25.51 -18.65
C THR A 62 47.39 -24.62 -17.60
N LEU A 63 48.19 -23.76 -16.94
CA LEU A 63 47.66 -22.77 -15.97
C LEU A 63 46.87 -21.65 -16.66
N ALA A 64 47.27 -21.27 -17.86
CA ALA A 64 46.53 -20.29 -18.68
C ALA A 64 45.19 -20.86 -19.14
N GLN A 65 45.13 -22.14 -19.46
CA GLN A 65 43.91 -22.85 -19.83
C GLN A 65 42.97 -23.03 -18.63
N TRP A 66 43.49 -23.28 -17.43
CA TRP A 66 42.70 -23.32 -16.19
C TRP A 66 42.18 -21.92 -15.77
N LYS A 67 43.00 -20.89 -15.90
CA LYS A 67 42.60 -19.49 -15.66
C LYS A 67 41.52 -19.04 -16.64
N GLY A 68 41.56 -19.47 -17.88
CA GLY A 68 40.53 -19.20 -18.89
C GLY A 68 39.30 -20.09 -18.75
N GLY A 69 39.49 -21.39 -18.54
CA GLY A 69 38.40 -22.36 -18.46
C GLY A 69 37.62 -22.32 -17.16
N GLY A 70 38.28 -22.15 -16.01
CA GLY A 70 37.61 -22.03 -14.71
C GLY A 70 36.81 -20.73 -14.57
N GLY A 71 37.28 -19.66 -15.21
CA GLY A 71 36.55 -18.38 -15.26
C GLY A 71 35.26 -18.47 -16.06
N CYS A 72 35.26 -19.19 -17.17
CA CYS A 72 34.04 -19.42 -17.95
C CYS A 72 32.99 -20.22 -17.17
N GLN A 73 33.36 -21.27 -16.44
CA GLN A 73 32.42 -22.06 -15.64
C GLN A 73 31.75 -21.27 -14.53
N VAL A 74 32.47 -20.35 -13.88
CA VAL A 74 31.88 -19.48 -12.84
C VAL A 74 30.87 -18.53 -13.47
N CYS A 75 31.22 -17.87 -14.58
CA CYS A 75 30.28 -17.01 -15.28
C CYS A 75 29.07 -17.80 -15.81
N ASP A 76 29.28 -18.99 -16.38
CA ASP A 76 28.17 -19.82 -16.87
C ASP A 76 27.20 -20.19 -15.72
N SER A 77 27.73 -20.54 -14.54
CA SER A 77 26.90 -20.83 -13.36
C SER A 77 26.14 -19.62 -12.86
N VAL A 78 26.79 -18.47 -12.80
CA VAL A 78 26.16 -17.23 -12.34
C VAL A 78 25.11 -16.74 -13.33
N VAL A 79 25.41 -16.76 -14.63
CA VAL A 79 24.49 -16.40 -15.70
C VAL A 79 23.27 -17.33 -15.68
N SER A 80 23.49 -18.63 -15.49
CA SER A 80 22.40 -19.62 -15.37
C SER A 80 21.53 -19.35 -14.15
N SER A 81 22.11 -19.04 -12.99
CA SER A 81 21.35 -18.72 -11.77
C SER A 81 20.58 -17.41 -11.90
N VAL A 82 21.16 -16.39 -12.51
CA VAL A 82 20.45 -15.11 -12.72
C VAL A 82 19.34 -15.25 -13.75
N ASN A 83 19.65 -15.73 -14.94
CA ASN A 83 18.68 -15.80 -16.05
C ASN A 83 17.64 -16.92 -15.82
N GLY A 84 17.98 -17.93 -15.05
CA GLY A 84 17.11 -19.06 -14.72
C GLY A 84 16.39 -18.86 -13.38
N ASP A 85 17.11 -19.01 -12.29
CA ASP A 85 16.50 -19.09 -10.95
C ASP A 85 15.96 -17.75 -10.46
N LEU A 86 16.77 -16.70 -10.53
CA LEU A 86 16.36 -15.38 -10.08
C LEU A 86 15.24 -14.81 -10.95
N GLN A 87 15.38 -14.90 -12.27
CA GLN A 87 14.35 -14.43 -13.21
C GLN A 87 13.03 -15.19 -12.98
N ARG A 88 13.08 -16.51 -12.78
CA ARG A 88 11.91 -17.32 -12.48
C ARG A 88 11.26 -16.94 -11.17
N TYR A 89 12.07 -16.65 -10.14
CA TYR A 89 11.58 -16.15 -8.86
C TYR A 89 10.87 -14.80 -9.00
N LEU A 90 11.46 -13.85 -9.73
CA LEU A 90 10.85 -12.54 -9.97
C LEU A 90 9.49 -12.66 -10.69
N GLN A 91 9.33 -13.62 -11.59
CA GLN A 91 8.06 -13.89 -12.27
C GLN A 91 6.97 -14.45 -11.34
N THR A 92 7.35 -15.02 -10.19
CA THR A 92 6.39 -15.50 -9.19
C THR A 92 5.87 -14.38 -8.26
N LEU A 93 6.52 -13.22 -8.25
CA LEU A 93 6.10 -12.12 -7.39
C LEU A 93 4.73 -11.59 -7.83
N PRO A 94 3.79 -11.45 -6.89
CA PRO A 94 2.49 -10.87 -7.22
C PRO A 94 2.65 -9.37 -7.48
N VAL A 95 2.04 -8.88 -8.56
CA VAL A 95 1.98 -7.45 -8.87
C VAL A 95 0.66 -6.82 -8.42
N THR A 96 -0.25 -7.61 -7.89
CA THR A 96 -1.51 -7.15 -7.31
C THR A 96 -1.68 -7.70 -5.90
N ALA A 97 -2.28 -6.89 -5.03
CA ALA A 97 -2.64 -7.28 -3.67
C ALA A 97 -4.15 -7.12 -3.49
N LYS A 98 -4.84 -8.19 -3.13
CA LYS A 98 -6.26 -8.12 -2.75
C LYS A 98 -6.34 -7.57 -1.32
N ILE A 99 -7.10 -6.50 -1.13
CA ILE A 99 -7.25 -5.84 0.16
C ILE A 99 -8.45 -6.41 0.93
N ASP A 100 -9.59 -6.45 0.26
CA ASP A 100 -10.84 -6.97 0.81
C ASP A 100 -11.75 -7.48 -0.32
N ALA A 101 -13.04 -7.65 -0.04
CA ALA A 101 -14.01 -8.10 -1.04
C ALA A 101 -14.33 -7.06 -2.13
N LYS A 102 -13.90 -5.80 -1.96
CA LYS A 102 -14.27 -4.67 -2.84
C LYS A 102 -13.11 -4.17 -3.67
N ALA A 103 -11.90 -4.17 -3.14
CA ALA A 103 -10.75 -3.52 -3.74
C ALA A 103 -9.46 -4.34 -3.69
N GLY A 104 -8.60 -4.08 -4.66
CA GLY A 104 -7.21 -4.50 -4.71
C GLY A 104 -6.28 -3.34 -5.04
N ILE A 105 -4.99 -3.57 -4.93
CA ILE A 105 -3.94 -2.63 -5.32
C ILE A 105 -3.12 -3.23 -6.44
N ASP A 106 -2.85 -2.43 -7.48
CA ASP A 106 -1.93 -2.75 -8.57
C ASP A 106 -0.56 -2.14 -8.26
N TYR A 107 0.42 -3.00 -8.00
CA TYR A 107 1.82 -2.67 -7.76
C TYR A 107 2.73 -3.02 -8.95
N SER A 108 2.17 -3.16 -10.14
CA SER A 108 2.97 -3.43 -11.34
C SER A 108 3.98 -2.32 -11.62
N LEU A 109 5.11 -2.70 -12.21
CA LEU A 109 6.12 -1.75 -12.65
C LEU A 109 5.59 -0.94 -13.84
N VAL A 110 5.74 0.37 -13.79
CA VAL A 110 5.38 1.29 -14.88
C VAL A 110 6.56 1.62 -15.80
N ALA A 111 7.77 1.33 -15.34
CA ALA A 111 9.01 1.52 -16.08
C ALA A 111 10.06 0.50 -15.62
N PRO A 112 11.10 0.23 -16.44
CA PRO A 112 12.24 -0.56 -15.99
C PRO A 112 12.89 0.08 -14.74
N PRO A 113 13.30 -0.73 -13.73
CA PRO A 113 14.06 -0.21 -12.59
C PRO A 113 15.33 0.51 -13.04
N ALA A 114 15.63 1.63 -12.41
CA ALA A 114 16.80 2.44 -12.70
C ALA A 114 17.85 2.27 -11.58
N ALA A 115 19.05 1.82 -11.94
CA ALA A 115 20.15 1.65 -11.01
C ALA A 115 21.18 2.77 -11.19
N THR A 116 21.61 3.35 -10.07
CA THR A 116 22.74 4.27 -9.99
C THR A 116 23.86 3.65 -9.14
N GLU A 117 24.93 4.37 -8.90
CA GLU A 117 26.01 3.90 -8.00
C GLU A 117 25.54 3.76 -6.54
N GLN A 118 24.47 4.45 -6.13
CA GLN A 118 24.02 4.56 -4.76
C GLN A 118 22.61 4.05 -4.53
N THR A 119 21.77 4.00 -5.55
CA THR A 119 20.35 3.69 -5.43
C THR A 119 19.87 2.74 -6.51
N LEU A 120 18.82 1.99 -6.17
CA LEU A 120 17.96 1.29 -7.11
C LEU A 120 16.57 1.89 -6.99
N ASP A 121 16.11 2.54 -8.06
CA ASP A 121 14.80 3.18 -8.11
C ASP A 121 13.81 2.30 -8.86
N VAL A 122 12.65 2.09 -8.26
CA VAL A 122 11.60 1.22 -8.78
C VAL A 122 10.29 1.99 -8.79
N ASP A 123 9.73 2.21 -9.97
CA ASP A 123 8.47 2.92 -10.15
C ASP A 123 7.31 1.93 -10.25
N LEU A 124 6.48 1.92 -9.21
CA LEU A 124 5.28 1.09 -9.12
C LEU A 124 4.05 1.93 -9.44
N LYS A 125 3.04 1.28 -10.04
CA LYS A 125 1.77 1.95 -10.36
C LYS A 125 1.06 2.46 -9.11
N GLY A 126 1.00 1.67 -8.04
CA GLY A 126 0.39 2.05 -6.78
C GLY A 126 -1.05 2.54 -6.94
N GLU A 127 -1.87 1.78 -7.63
CA GLU A 127 -3.24 2.15 -7.97
C GLU A 127 -4.23 1.17 -7.37
N PHE A 128 -5.17 1.69 -6.57
CA PHE A 128 -6.32 0.91 -6.14
C PHE A 128 -7.30 0.71 -7.30
N PHE A 129 -7.94 -0.44 -7.32
CA PHE A 129 -9.00 -0.75 -8.30
C PHE A 129 -10.15 -1.50 -7.64
N SER A 130 -11.35 -1.28 -8.16
CA SER A 130 -12.53 -2.05 -7.76
C SER A 130 -12.46 -3.44 -8.37
N LEU A 131 -12.71 -4.49 -7.57
CA LEU A 131 -12.75 -5.87 -8.05
C LEU A 131 -13.94 -6.12 -9.00
N ALA A 132 -15.04 -5.40 -8.81
CA ALA A 132 -16.24 -5.52 -9.64
C ALA A 132 -16.15 -4.69 -10.94
N HIS A 133 -15.52 -3.51 -10.88
CA HIS A 133 -15.48 -2.55 -11.97
C HIS A 133 -14.08 -1.95 -12.11
N ARG A 134 -13.20 -2.67 -12.78
CA ARG A 134 -11.84 -2.18 -13.06
C ARG A 134 -11.89 -1.19 -14.21
N GLY A 135 -11.99 0.09 -13.90
CA GLY A 135 -12.03 1.19 -14.84
C GLY A 135 -10.81 2.09 -14.77
N ALA A 136 -10.66 2.94 -15.78
CA ALA A 136 -9.60 3.96 -15.77
C ALA A 136 -9.87 5.02 -14.71
N VAL A 137 -8.80 5.47 -14.05
CA VAL A 137 -8.85 6.55 -13.08
C VAL A 137 -8.85 7.89 -13.82
N PRO A 138 -9.74 8.84 -13.48
CA PRO A 138 -9.90 10.10 -14.23
C PRO A 138 -8.87 11.18 -13.89
N PHE A 139 -7.81 10.85 -13.17
CA PHE A 139 -6.73 11.77 -12.81
C PHE A 139 -5.36 11.09 -12.95
N GLN A 140 -4.31 11.89 -13.04
CA GLN A 140 -2.95 11.42 -13.28
C GLN A 140 -2.11 11.45 -12.00
N PRO A 141 -1.12 10.54 -11.84
CA PRO A 141 -0.19 10.59 -10.73
C PRO A 141 0.71 11.83 -10.82
N PRO A 142 1.00 12.50 -9.70
CA PRO A 142 1.99 13.58 -9.65
C PRO A 142 3.40 13.02 -9.84
N ALA A 143 4.32 13.85 -10.31
CA ALA A 143 5.73 13.52 -10.28
C ALA A 143 6.22 13.42 -8.83
N LEU A 144 7.01 12.38 -8.53
CA LEU A 144 7.64 12.20 -7.22
C LEU A 144 9.13 12.56 -7.32
N ALA A 145 9.56 13.49 -6.44
CA ALA A 145 10.97 13.80 -6.24
C ALA A 145 11.35 13.31 -4.84
N LEU A 146 11.89 12.10 -4.74
CA LEU A 146 12.36 11.56 -3.47
C LEU A 146 13.61 12.33 -3.02
N PRO A 147 13.71 12.71 -1.73
CA PRO A 147 14.88 13.36 -1.20
C PRO A 147 16.09 12.42 -1.24
N PRO A 148 17.32 12.95 -1.37
CA PRO A 148 18.56 12.17 -1.46
C PRO A 148 19.04 11.68 -0.08
N ASP A 149 18.14 11.14 0.74
CA ASP A 149 18.45 10.61 2.06
C ASP A 149 18.99 9.18 1.96
N HIS A 150 20.00 8.87 2.78
CA HIS A 150 20.64 7.56 2.83
C HIS A 150 20.69 6.94 4.23
N ASP A 151 19.89 7.47 5.16
CA ASP A 151 19.87 7.03 6.57
C ASP A 151 19.09 5.73 6.78
N ARG A 152 18.37 5.27 5.79
CA ARG A 152 17.61 4.01 5.81
C ARG A 152 17.95 3.16 4.58
N MET A 153 17.67 1.88 4.70
CA MET A 153 17.93 0.92 3.62
C MET A 153 16.93 1.05 2.47
N VAL A 154 15.68 1.41 2.77
CA VAL A 154 14.61 1.53 1.77
C VAL A 154 13.75 2.77 2.02
N TYR A 155 13.31 3.40 0.94
CA TYR A 155 12.36 4.52 0.95
C TYR A 155 11.21 4.22 0.02
N PHE A 156 9.98 4.47 0.49
CA PHE A 156 8.75 4.39 -0.29
C PHE A 156 8.15 5.79 -0.42
N GLY A 157 7.94 6.23 -1.64
CA GLY A 157 7.13 7.42 -1.93
C GLY A 157 5.71 7.01 -2.25
N ALA A 158 4.77 7.22 -1.32
CA ALA A 158 3.35 7.00 -1.56
C ALA A 158 2.70 8.32 -1.97
N SER A 159 2.37 8.46 -3.25
CA SER A 159 1.81 9.70 -3.79
C SER A 159 0.35 9.93 -3.35
N SER A 160 -0.12 11.16 -3.50
CA SER A 160 -1.54 11.47 -3.35
C SER A 160 -2.41 10.64 -4.30
N TYR A 161 -1.89 10.26 -5.45
CA TYR A 161 -2.53 9.35 -6.40
C TYR A 161 -2.86 7.99 -5.77
N PHE A 162 -1.91 7.39 -5.05
CA PHE A 162 -2.13 6.13 -4.35
C PHE A 162 -3.36 6.19 -3.43
N PHE A 163 -3.44 7.21 -2.59
CA PHE A 163 -4.56 7.38 -1.66
C PHE A 163 -5.87 7.78 -2.36
N ASN A 164 -5.80 8.64 -3.36
CA ASN A 164 -6.99 9.11 -4.09
C ASN A 164 -7.60 8.02 -4.95
N THR A 165 -6.80 7.11 -5.49
CA THR A 165 -7.33 5.93 -6.17
C THR A 165 -8.06 4.99 -5.23
N ALA A 166 -7.70 4.93 -3.95
CA ALA A 166 -8.46 4.19 -2.94
C ALA A 166 -9.87 4.78 -2.79
N GLY A 167 -9.98 6.08 -2.61
CA GLY A 167 -11.27 6.77 -2.54
C GLY A 167 -12.12 6.53 -3.78
N PHE A 168 -11.52 6.61 -4.95
CA PHE A 168 -12.19 6.36 -6.22
C PHE A 168 -12.65 4.90 -6.37
N ALA A 169 -11.81 3.93 -6.04
CA ALA A 169 -12.13 2.51 -6.15
C ALA A 169 -13.27 2.10 -5.20
N TYR A 170 -13.23 2.53 -3.94
CA TYR A 170 -14.27 2.22 -2.97
C TYR A 170 -15.59 2.93 -3.30
N HIS A 171 -15.55 4.16 -3.82
CA HIS A 171 -16.73 4.86 -4.29
C HIS A 171 -17.35 4.12 -5.50
N ALA A 172 -16.56 3.74 -6.49
CA ALA A 172 -17.02 2.99 -7.66
C ALA A 172 -17.58 1.61 -7.29
N ALA A 173 -17.05 0.97 -6.24
CA ALA A 173 -17.55 -0.30 -5.70
C ALA A 173 -18.86 -0.16 -4.89
N GLY A 174 -19.39 1.06 -4.73
CA GLY A 174 -20.56 1.31 -3.89
C GLY A 174 -20.32 1.06 -2.39
N ALA A 175 -19.06 1.08 -1.95
CA ALA A 175 -18.67 0.77 -0.57
C ALA A 175 -18.73 1.97 0.37
N LEU A 176 -18.84 3.19 -0.15
CA LEU A 176 -18.92 4.42 0.64
C LEU A 176 -20.39 4.75 0.97
N VAL A 177 -21.08 3.77 1.51
CA VAL A 177 -22.46 3.88 2.03
C VAL A 177 -22.47 3.32 3.44
N PHE A 178 -23.02 4.05 4.36
CA PHE A 178 -23.12 3.66 5.75
C PHE A 178 -24.53 3.94 6.30
N GLU A 179 -25.10 2.98 6.99
CA GLU A 179 -26.42 3.11 7.62
C GLU A 179 -26.28 3.22 9.12
N ILE A 180 -26.96 4.20 9.73
CA ILE A 180 -27.10 4.37 11.17
C ILE A 180 -28.52 4.02 11.57
N THR A 181 -28.65 3.12 12.53
CA THR A 181 -29.90 2.72 13.16
C THR A 181 -29.89 3.07 14.65
N ASP A 182 -31.05 3.08 15.30
CA ASP A 182 -31.17 3.40 16.71
C ASP A 182 -30.36 2.43 17.60
N SER A 183 -30.29 1.16 17.23
CA SER A 183 -29.52 0.14 17.94
C SER A 183 -28.01 0.42 17.98
N MET A 184 -27.50 1.25 17.10
CA MET A 184 -26.09 1.63 17.01
C MET A 184 -25.73 2.83 17.89
N ILE A 185 -26.72 3.50 18.45
CA ILE A 185 -26.51 4.64 19.35
C ILE A 185 -25.85 4.14 20.63
N PRO A 186 -24.69 4.68 21.05
CA PRO A 186 -24.02 4.26 22.27
C PRO A 186 -24.88 4.50 23.52
N LYS A 187 -24.74 3.62 24.51
CA LYS A 187 -25.37 3.82 25.82
C LYS A 187 -24.85 5.12 26.44
N GLY A 188 -25.79 5.94 26.95
CA GLY A 188 -25.47 7.25 27.52
C GLY A 188 -25.56 8.44 26.55
N VAL A 189 -25.80 8.20 25.27
CA VAL A 189 -26.16 9.24 24.32
C VAL A 189 -27.67 9.50 24.43
N GLU A 190 -28.05 10.73 24.73
CA GLU A 190 -29.47 11.09 24.96
C GLU A 190 -30.30 11.15 23.67
N PHE A 191 -29.67 11.32 22.52
CA PHE A 191 -30.34 11.47 21.23
C PHE A 191 -30.58 10.12 20.55
N HIS A 192 -31.74 9.53 20.84
CA HIS A 192 -32.19 8.34 20.15
C HIS A 192 -32.63 8.64 18.71
N LEU A 193 -32.43 7.68 17.82
CA LEU A 193 -32.81 7.80 16.41
C LEU A 193 -34.27 7.37 16.21
N ASN A 194 -35.17 8.23 16.62
CA ASN A 194 -36.62 8.06 16.48
C ASN A 194 -37.32 9.38 16.18
N THR A 195 -38.51 9.32 15.64
CA THR A 195 -39.28 10.51 15.26
C THR A 195 -39.70 11.35 16.46
N SER A 196 -39.91 10.76 17.62
CA SER A 196 -40.25 11.48 18.84
C SER A 196 -39.14 12.36 19.34
N THR A 197 -37.90 11.89 19.31
CA THR A 197 -36.70 12.69 19.66
C THR A 197 -36.48 13.82 18.67
N PHE A 198 -36.56 13.54 17.35
CA PHE A 198 -36.37 14.53 16.31
C PHE A 198 -37.53 15.51 16.18
N ALA A 199 -38.73 15.17 16.66
CA ALA A 199 -39.85 16.09 16.68
C ALA A 199 -39.63 17.34 17.53
N ALA A 200 -38.70 17.31 18.48
CA ALA A 200 -38.26 18.48 19.22
C ALA A 200 -37.69 19.56 18.31
N PHE A 201 -37.09 19.17 17.18
CA PHE A 201 -36.47 20.05 16.19
C PHE A 201 -37.31 20.18 14.91
N ILE A 202 -38.12 19.17 14.61
CA ILE A 202 -38.94 19.07 13.40
C ILE A 202 -40.34 18.62 13.84
N PRO A 203 -41.21 19.56 14.29
CA PRO A 203 -42.51 19.19 14.87
C PRO A 203 -43.44 18.40 13.94
N GLN A 204 -43.28 18.54 12.63
CA GLN A 204 -44.06 17.83 11.62
C GLN A 204 -43.85 16.30 11.68
N LEU A 205 -42.70 15.83 12.19
CA LEU A 205 -42.39 14.40 12.32
C LEU A 205 -43.40 13.68 13.21
N ASP A 206 -43.75 14.29 14.34
CA ASP A 206 -44.70 13.67 15.29
C ASP A 206 -46.11 13.59 14.71
N LYS A 207 -46.47 14.52 13.83
CA LYS A 207 -47.76 14.56 13.14
C LYS A 207 -47.87 13.52 12.03
N MET A 208 -46.79 13.41 11.22
CA MET A 208 -46.78 12.56 10.04
C MET A 208 -46.38 11.12 10.35
N TYR A 209 -45.44 10.93 11.28
CA TYR A 209 -44.86 9.63 11.63
C TYR A 209 -44.69 9.50 13.14
N PRO A 210 -45.81 9.42 13.90
CA PRO A 210 -45.73 9.39 15.34
C PRO A 210 -45.06 8.11 15.86
N ASN A 211 -44.13 8.27 16.80
CA ASN A 211 -43.49 7.20 17.56
C ASN A 211 -42.88 6.08 16.67
N MET A 212 -42.10 6.45 15.67
CA MET A 212 -41.42 5.54 14.78
C MET A 212 -39.90 5.60 14.93
N LEU A 213 -39.21 4.47 14.74
CA LEU A 213 -37.77 4.45 14.60
C LEU A 213 -37.33 5.09 13.27
N MET A 214 -36.16 5.62 13.26
CA MET A 214 -35.55 6.24 12.09
C MET A 214 -34.32 5.48 11.64
N LYS A 215 -33.94 5.67 10.37
CA LYS A 215 -32.69 5.21 9.78
C LYS A 215 -32.04 6.38 9.04
N LEU A 216 -30.74 6.54 9.21
CA LEU A 216 -29.93 7.46 8.41
C LEU A 216 -29.08 6.66 7.44
N ARG A 217 -29.08 7.06 6.17
CA ARG A 217 -28.20 6.51 5.15
C ARG A 217 -27.22 7.59 4.72
N LEU A 218 -25.94 7.37 5.03
CA LEU A 218 -24.84 8.22 4.60
C LEU A 218 -24.24 7.66 3.33
N SER A 219 -24.03 8.52 2.36
CA SER A 219 -23.39 8.16 1.10
C SER A 219 -22.47 9.30 0.63
N ALA A 220 -21.42 8.95 -0.09
CA ALA A 220 -20.56 9.94 -0.74
C ALA A 220 -21.10 10.22 -2.15
N PRO A 221 -21.55 11.45 -2.49
CA PRO A 221 -22.05 11.78 -3.82
C PRO A 221 -20.95 11.74 -4.89
N SER A 222 -19.69 11.91 -4.49
CA SER A 222 -18.50 11.79 -5.32
C SER A 222 -17.36 11.13 -4.54
N ALA A 223 -16.37 10.62 -5.23
CA ALA A 223 -15.20 10.02 -4.61
C ALA A 223 -14.49 11.06 -3.72
N PRO A 224 -14.12 10.70 -2.49
CA PRO A 224 -13.35 11.58 -1.62
C PRO A 224 -11.95 11.80 -2.19
N PHE A 225 -11.43 13.01 -2.02
CA PHE A 225 -10.14 13.42 -2.53
C PHE A 225 -9.31 14.07 -1.42
N LEU A 226 -8.10 13.55 -1.19
CA LEU A 226 -7.21 14.10 -0.17
C LEU A 226 -6.06 14.88 -0.77
N SER A 227 -5.50 15.77 0.04
CA SER A 227 -4.27 16.53 -0.25
C SER A 227 -3.19 16.17 0.75
N ILE A 228 -1.96 16.02 0.26
CA ILE A 228 -0.77 15.82 1.09
C ILE A 228 0.13 17.04 0.96
N THR A 229 0.45 17.63 2.09
CA THR A 229 1.35 18.78 2.19
C THR A 229 2.35 18.52 3.31
N PRO A 230 3.44 19.31 3.44
CA PRO A 230 4.35 19.21 4.59
C PRO A 230 3.67 19.34 5.96
N GLY A 231 2.51 19.98 6.02
CA GLY A 231 1.68 20.09 7.23
C GLY A 231 0.85 18.84 7.56
N GLY A 232 0.81 17.84 6.68
CA GLY A 232 0.08 16.59 6.88
C GLY A 232 -0.92 16.29 5.78
N ILE A 233 -1.82 15.35 6.06
CA ILE A 233 -2.88 14.94 5.15
C ILE A 233 -4.19 15.59 5.58
N SER A 234 -4.88 16.18 4.62
CA SER A 234 -6.20 16.79 4.80
C SER A 234 -7.16 16.39 3.69
N LEU A 235 -8.43 16.30 4.02
CA LEU A 235 -9.51 16.15 3.05
C LEU A 235 -10.75 16.92 3.51
N GLN A 236 -11.58 17.30 2.53
CA GLN A 236 -12.86 17.97 2.75
C GLN A 236 -13.97 17.10 2.17
N PRO A 237 -14.37 16.03 2.86
CA PRO A 237 -15.38 15.12 2.35
C PRO A 237 -16.77 15.80 2.35
N VAL A 238 -17.58 15.39 1.38
CA VAL A 238 -19.01 15.69 1.32
C VAL A 238 -19.77 14.39 1.48
N ALA A 239 -20.70 14.35 2.41
CA ALA A 239 -21.60 13.22 2.60
C ALA A 239 -23.05 13.66 2.46
N ASP A 240 -23.86 12.87 1.79
CA ASP A 240 -25.31 12.98 1.80
C ASP A 240 -25.86 12.12 2.93
N ILE A 241 -26.81 12.66 3.70
CA ILE A 241 -27.49 11.98 4.78
C ILE A 241 -28.98 11.96 4.46
N GLN A 242 -29.49 10.81 4.02
CA GLN A 242 -30.92 10.60 3.83
C GLN A 242 -31.51 10.00 5.10
N ALA A 243 -32.48 10.72 5.69
CA ALA A 243 -33.24 10.23 6.84
C ALA A 243 -34.52 9.54 6.38
N TYR A 244 -34.82 8.42 7.02
CA TYR A 244 -36.05 7.64 6.82
C TYR A 244 -36.78 7.39 8.15
N ALA A 245 -38.10 7.35 8.10
CA ALA A 245 -38.90 6.69 9.12
C ALA A 245 -39.09 5.22 8.77
N ILE A 246 -38.96 4.34 9.74
CA ILE A 246 -39.25 2.91 9.58
C ILE A 246 -40.72 2.71 9.89
N LEU A 247 -41.51 2.39 8.85
CA LEU A 247 -42.95 2.15 8.99
C LEU A 247 -43.23 0.80 9.65
N PRO A 248 -44.45 0.59 10.19
CA PRO A 248 -44.83 -0.68 10.83
C PRO A 248 -44.68 -1.91 9.95
N ASN A 249 -44.78 -1.75 8.62
CA ASN A 249 -44.55 -2.82 7.63
C ASN A 249 -43.07 -2.96 7.23
N THR A 250 -42.13 -2.33 7.96
CA THR A 250 -40.71 -2.32 7.75
C THR A 250 -40.25 -1.53 6.48
N SER A 251 -41.15 -0.94 5.72
CA SER A 251 -40.80 -0.07 4.62
C SER A 251 -40.25 1.28 5.14
N LEU A 252 -39.46 1.96 4.27
CA LEU A 252 -38.82 3.23 4.61
C LEU A 252 -39.56 4.39 3.94
N ALA A 253 -39.95 5.38 4.75
CA ALA A 253 -40.52 6.63 4.27
C ALA A 253 -39.42 7.71 4.30
N PRO A 254 -39.09 8.39 3.17
CA PRO A 254 -38.11 9.43 3.16
C PRO A 254 -38.60 10.65 3.94
N LEU A 255 -37.73 11.22 4.76
CA LEU A 255 -38.04 12.39 5.60
C LEU A 255 -37.35 13.65 5.10
N PHE A 256 -36.03 13.62 5.05
CA PHE A 256 -35.21 14.72 4.58
C PHE A 256 -33.84 14.26 4.11
N LEU A 257 -33.21 15.07 3.27
CA LEU A 257 -31.84 14.87 2.77
C LEU A 257 -30.97 16.04 3.20
N LEU A 258 -29.92 15.73 3.93
CA LEU A 258 -28.89 16.69 4.37
C LEU A 258 -27.61 16.52 3.58
N SER A 259 -26.85 17.57 3.46
CA SER A 259 -25.43 17.55 3.03
C SER A 259 -24.55 17.89 4.21
N LEU A 260 -23.58 17.01 4.48
CA LEU A 260 -22.58 17.18 5.52
C LEU A 260 -21.22 17.47 4.86
N THR A 261 -20.61 18.60 5.19
CA THR A 261 -19.24 18.93 4.80
C THR A 261 -18.39 19.05 6.06
N GLY A 262 -17.11 18.71 5.95
CA GLY A 262 -16.22 18.79 7.09
C GLY A 262 -14.76 18.85 6.68
N ASN A 263 -13.91 19.27 7.62
CA ASN A 263 -12.47 19.19 7.50
C ASN A 263 -12.00 17.95 8.26
N VAL A 264 -11.29 17.07 7.57
CA VAL A 264 -10.75 15.83 8.11
C VAL A 264 -9.25 15.86 7.95
N SER A 265 -8.52 15.51 8.99
CA SER A 265 -7.08 15.27 8.97
C SER A 265 -6.79 13.80 9.20
N ALA A 266 -5.67 13.32 8.68
CA ALA A 266 -5.24 11.96 8.86
C ALA A 266 -3.83 11.91 9.44
N THR A 267 -3.62 10.96 10.36
CA THR A 267 -2.30 10.51 10.78
C THR A 267 -2.01 9.18 10.09
N ILE A 268 -0.77 9.00 9.69
CA ILE A 268 -0.29 7.77 9.01
C ILE A 268 0.88 7.20 9.80
N ASP A 269 0.91 5.89 9.89
CA ASP A 269 2.02 5.12 10.47
C ASP A 269 2.21 3.82 9.65
N VAL A 270 3.29 3.11 9.91
CA VAL A 270 3.57 1.80 9.33
C VAL A 270 3.69 0.77 10.43
N LYS A 271 2.87 -0.26 10.37
CA LYS A 271 2.88 -1.37 11.32
C LYS A 271 2.84 -2.70 10.58
N SER A 272 3.77 -3.58 10.91
CA SER A 272 3.83 -4.95 10.35
C SER A 272 3.74 -4.98 8.80
N GLY A 273 4.43 -4.07 8.12
CA GLY A 273 4.42 -3.98 6.66
C GLY A 273 3.13 -3.41 6.05
N HIS A 274 2.27 -2.80 6.86
CA HIS A 274 1.04 -2.13 6.41
C HIS A 274 1.10 -0.63 6.70
N ILE A 275 0.61 0.16 5.76
CA ILE A 275 0.28 1.57 6.02
C ILE A 275 -1.02 1.56 6.81
N VAL A 276 -0.99 2.10 8.02
CA VAL A 276 -2.14 2.27 8.89
C VAL A 276 -2.44 3.74 9.07
N GLY A 277 -3.69 4.07 9.33
CA GLY A 277 -4.10 5.45 9.48
C GLY A 277 -5.17 5.65 10.54
N LYS A 278 -5.33 6.91 10.92
CA LYS A 278 -6.40 7.36 11.79
C LYS A 278 -6.89 8.72 11.32
N LEU A 279 -8.21 8.86 11.18
CA LEU A 279 -8.86 10.11 10.86
C LEU A 279 -9.25 10.88 12.13
N SER A 280 -9.11 12.19 12.04
CA SER A 280 -9.63 13.15 13.03
C SER A 280 -10.52 14.15 12.31
N VAL A 281 -11.69 14.40 12.86
CA VAL A 281 -12.69 15.31 12.27
C VAL A 281 -12.65 16.65 12.98
N GLY A 282 -12.52 17.74 12.20
CA GLY A 282 -12.66 19.09 12.67
C GLY A 282 -14.10 19.59 12.62
N ARG A 283 -14.31 20.83 12.21
CA ARG A 283 -15.65 21.40 12.09
C ARG A 283 -16.43 20.74 10.96
N MET A 284 -17.67 20.34 11.26
CA MET A 284 -18.65 19.84 10.30
C MET A 284 -19.77 20.86 10.13
N LYS A 285 -20.28 20.97 8.90
CA LYS A 285 -21.38 21.87 8.54
C LYS A 285 -22.47 21.06 7.83
N LEU A 286 -23.71 21.22 8.33
CA LEU A 286 -24.89 20.67 7.71
C LEU A 286 -25.60 21.73 6.84
N SER A 287 -26.17 21.27 5.76
CA SER A 287 -27.15 22.01 4.96
C SER A 287 -28.30 21.10 4.54
N LEU A 288 -29.49 21.68 4.36
CA LEU A 288 -30.67 20.96 3.87
C LEU A 288 -30.69 20.94 2.35
N LYS A 289 -30.70 19.75 1.74
CA LYS A 289 -30.86 19.59 0.27
C LYS A 289 -32.31 19.42 -0.12
N HIS A 290 -33.06 18.66 0.65
CA HIS A 290 -34.47 18.36 0.38
C HIS A 290 -35.21 17.96 1.66
N SER A 291 -36.49 18.25 1.76
CA SER A 291 -37.33 17.82 2.87
C SER A 291 -38.74 17.43 2.41
N ASP A 292 -39.16 16.24 2.80
CA ASP A 292 -40.51 15.71 2.62
C ASP A 292 -41.42 15.99 3.83
N VAL A 293 -40.89 16.63 4.87
CA VAL A 293 -41.60 16.92 6.14
C VAL A 293 -41.74 18.44 6.40
N GLY A 294 -41.63 19.22 5.34
CA GLY A 294 -41.69 20.69 5.44
C GLY A 294 -40.34 21.32 5.79
N THR A 295 -40.36 22.62 5.97
CA THR A 295 -39.17 23.42 6.30
C THR A 295 -38.81 23.33 7.78
N PHE A 296 -37.51 23.25 8.07
CA PHE A 296 -36.98 23.29 9.41
C PHE A 296 -35.56 23.86 9.41
N GLN A 297 -35.09 24.29 10.58
CA GLN A 297 -33.74 24.84 10.71
C GLN A 297 -32.73 23.71 10.97
N VAL A 298 -31.90 23.41 9.99
CA VAL A 298 -30.88 22.36 10.04
C VAL A 298 -29.86 22.60 11.15
N ARG A 299 -29.61 23.86 11.50
CA ARG A 299 -28.69 24.23 12.59
C ARG A 299 -29.01 23.51 13.91
N MET A 300 -30.29 23.24 14.16
CA MET A 300 -30.72 22.52 15.35
C MET A 300 -30.26 21.06 15.39
N LEU A 301 -30.04 20.45 14.23
CA LEU A 301 -29.56 19.08 14.10
C LEU A 301 -28.04 18.95 14.15
N GLN A 302 -27.30 20.07 14.09
CA GLN A 302 -25.83 20.06 14.00
C GLN A 302 -25.19 19.29 15.15
N SER A 303 -25.64 19.48 16.39
CA SER A 303 -25.11 18.80 17.58
C SER A 303 -25.34 17.31 17.54
N ILE A 304 -26.53 16.88 17.12
CA ILE A 304 -26.87 15.46 17.01
C ILE A 304 -25.99 14.78 15.94
N MET A 305 -25.87 15.39 14.78
CA MET A 305 -25.07 14.83 13.67
C MET A 305 -23.58 14.82 14.01
N ASN A 306 -23.08 15.79 14.74
CA ASN A 306 -21.72 15.77 15.25
C ASN A 306 -21.47 14.60 16.21
N VAL A 307 -22.41 14.31 17.12
CA VAL A 307 -22.32 13.18 18.03
C VAL A 307 -22.36 11.86 17.25
N TYR A 308 -23.24 11.70 16.27
CA TYR A 308 -23.33 10.49 15.47
C TYR A 308 -22.07 10.28 14.62
N ALA A 309 -21.56 11.33 14.01
CA ALA A 309 -20.33 11.24 13.22
C ALA A 309 -19.12 10.87 14.09
N SER A 310 -18.94 11.48 15.24
CA SER A 310 -17.80 11.23 16.13
C SER A 310 -17.89 9.91 16.90
N SER A 311 -19.10 9.50 17.29
CA SER A 311 -19.30 8.34 18.17
C SER A 311 -19.62 7.04 17.41
N ILE A 312 -20.11 7.11 16.17
CA ILE A 312 -20.56 5.96 15.40
C ILE A 312 -19.75 5.82 14.11
N LEU A 313 -19.73 6.85 13.25
CA LEU A 313 -19.11 6.76 11.93
C LEU A 313 -17.60 6.72 12.02
N LEU A 314 -16.99 7.68 12.70
CA LEU A 314 -15.54 7.82 12.80
C LEU A 314 -14.84 6.60 13.41
N PRO A 315 -15.33 6.00 14.52
CA PRO A 315 -14.73 4.77 15.06
C PRO A 315 -14.70 3.62 14.06
N ARG A 316 -15.75 3.44 13.26
CA ARG A 316 -15.82 2.37 12.26
C ARG A 316 -14.87 2.58 11.09
N VAL A 317 -14.76 3.83 10.62
CA VAL A 317 -13.78 4.17 9.58
C VAL A 317 -12.36 3.95 10.12
N ASN A 318 -12.08 4.38 11.34
CA ASN A 318 -10.76 4.19 11.96
C ASN A 318 -10.43 2.73 12.23
N GLU A 319 -11.40 1.89 12.57
CA GLU A 319 -11.21 0.45 12.69
C GLU A 319 -10.68 -0.14 11.37
N ARG A 320 -11.30 0.23 10.25
CA ARG A 320 -10.85 -0.22 8.92
C ARG A 320 -9.47 0.32 8.56
N LEU A 321 -9.17 1.58 8.87
CA LEU A 321 -7.87 2.18 8.59
C LEU A 321 -6.75 1.62 9.49
N THR A 322 -7.08 1.12 10.66
CA THR A 322 -6.16 0.45 11.58
C THR A 322 -5.74 -0.94 11.06
N GLU A 323 -6.60 -1.65 10.33
CA GLU A 323 -6.23 -2.87 9.61
C GLU A 323 -5.16 -2.59 8.55
N GLY A 324 -5.22 -1.42 7.93
CA GLY A 324 -4.24 -0.89 7.02
C GLY A 324 -4.24 -1.48 5.63
N PHE A 325 -3.25 -1.07 4.85
CA PHE A 325 -3.02 -1.47 3.46
C PHE A 325 -1.60 -2.01 3.31
N PRO A 326 -1.40 -3.19 2.69
CA PRO A 326 -0.08 -3.80 2.61
C PRO A 326 0.86 -2.98 1.72
N LEU A 327 2.11 -2.83 2.18
CA LEU A 327 3.20 -2.36 1.35
C LEU A 327 3.64 -3.46 0.36
N PRO A 328 4.22 -3.09 -0.78
CA PRO A 328 4.69 -4.05 -1.79
C PRO A 328 5.99 -4.74 -1.34
N LEU A 329 5.91 -5.56 -0.30
CA LEU A 329 7.03 -6.27 0.30
C LEU A 329 6.89 -7.78 0.11
N PRO A 330 8.00 -8.51 -0.15
CA PRO A 330 8.01 -9.96 -0.08
C PRO A 330 7.70 -10.49 1.33
N ASP A 331 7.08 -11.64 1.43
CA ASP A 331 6.56 -12.25 2.67
C ASP A 331 7.57 -12.45 3.81
N LYS A 332 8.86 -12.38 3.56
CA LYS A 332 9.90 -12.63 4.57
C LYS A 332 10.65 -11.38 4.98
N ILE A 333 10.16 -10.24 4.56
CA ILE A 333 10.76 -8.95 4.84
C ILE A 333 10.04 -8.29 6.00
N GLN A 334 10.79 -7.88 7.01
CA GLN A 334 10.32 -7.07 8.13
C GLN A 334 10.96 -5.69 8.08
N LEU A 335 10.19 -4.67 8.44
CA LEU A 335 10.63 -3.29 8.51
C LEU A 335 10.90 -2.87 9.94
N SER A 336 11.96 -2.10 10.14
CA SER A 336 12.32 -1.47 11.41
C SER A 336 12.83 -0.05 11.18
N ASN A 337 13.06 0.71 12.25
CA ASN A 337 13.59 2.07 12.20
C ASN A 337 12.79 2.97 11.23
N ILE A 338 11.46 2.95 11.39
CA ILE A 338 10.52 3.56 10.45
C ILE A 338 10.52 5.07 10.59
N LEU A 339 10.63 5.75 9.45
CA LEU A 339 10.49 7.18 9.28
C LEU A 339 9.24 7.47 8.43
N VAL A 340 8.43 8.43 8.87
CA VAL A 340 7.29 8.93 8.11
C VAL A 340 7.43 10.44 7.96
N GLN A 341 7.47 10.94 6.74
CA GLN A 341 7.53 12.37 6.43
C GLN A 341 6.48 12.75 5.39
N PHE A 342 5.89 13.94 5.57
CA PHE A 342 4.95 14.50 4.62
C PHE A 342 5.66 15.50 3.71
N HIS A 343 5.47 15.32 2.41
CA HIS A 343 5.97 16.20 1.36
C HIS A 343 4.80 16.70 0.50
N HIS A 344 5.08 17.59 -0.45
CA HIS A 344 4.08 17.98 -1.43
C HIS A 344 3.69 16.80 -2.32
N ASN A 345 2.42 16.42 -2.28
CA ASN A 345 1.80 15.36 -3.07
C ASN A 345 2.30 13.94 -2.80
N PHE A 346 3.08 13.71 -1.76
CA PHE A 346 3.47 12.34 -1.38
C PHE A 346 3.85 12.22 0.09
N LEU A 347 3.75 11.01 0.57
CA LEU A 347 4.23 10.54 1.87
C LEU A 347 5.53 9.79 1.65
N LEU A 348 6.58 10.15 2.38
CA LEU A 348 7.84 9.42 2.39
C LEU A 348 7.88 8.47 3.58
N LEU A 349 8.08 7.19 3.31
CA LEU A 349 8.32 6.15 4.31
C LEU A 349 9.74 5.67 4.17
N GLY A 350 10.55 5.80 5.22
CA GLY A 350 11.90 5.24 5.29
C GLY A 350 11.95 4.10 6.29
N ALA A 351 12.69 3.05 6.01
CA ALA A 351 12.86 1.92 6.92
C ALA A 351 14.14 1.13 6.67
N ASP A 352 14.55 0.39 7.67
CA ASP A 352 15.53 -0.67 7.55
C ASP A 352 14.83 -2.01 7.35
N VAL A 353 15.47 -2.90 6.62
CA VAL A 353 14.89 -4.15 6.15
C VAL A 353 15.60 -5.33 6.81
N HIS A 354 14.83 -6.25 7.35
CA HIS A 354 15.32 -7.50 7.92
C HIS A 354 14.69 -8.69 7.20
N TYR A 355 15.52 -9.59 6.73
CA TYR A 355 15.10 -10.85 6.14
C TYR A 355 15.07 -11.95 7.20
N THR A 356 13.91 -12.56 7.41
CA THR A 356 13.73 -13.69 8.33
C THR A 356 13.45 -14.97 7.52
N PRO A 357 14.47 -15.82 7.27
CA PRO A 357 14.24 -17.09 6.60
C PRO A 357 13.32 -17.98 7.45
N ARG A 358 12.40 -18.71 6.80
CA ARG A 358 11.65 -19.76 7.51
C ARG A 358 12.65 -20.81 8.00
N GLU A 359 12.65 -21.09 9.29
CA GLU A 359 13.26 -22.32 9.79
C GLU A 359 12.63 -23.51 9.03
N ARG A 360 13.47 -24.30 8.39
CA ARG A 360 13.03 -25.59 7.82
C ARG A 360 12.62 -26.47 9.00
N ARG A 361 11.32 -26.63 9.19
CA ARG A 361 10.79 -27.73 10.01
C ARG A 361 10.88 -29.02 9.23
#